data_64887e7d1d3cf828a6afdc4a853d96b2
#
_entry.id   64887e7d1d3cf828a6afdc4a853d96b2
#
_cell.length_a   1.000
_cell.length_b   1.000
_cell.length_c   1.000
_cell.angle_alpha   90.00
_cell.angle_beta   90.00
_cell.angle_gamma   90.00
#
_symmetry.space_group_name_H-M   'P 1'
#
loop_
_entity.id
_entity.type
_entity.pdbx_description
1 polymer ?
#
loop_
_entity_poly.entity_id
_entity_poly.type
_entity_poly.pdbx_seq_one_letter_code
_entity_poly.pdbx_strand_id
1 'polypeptide(L)'
;MKKLLVVFLWACALSLGLSAVAGAAELDFDDLSGTLTPLPDGYAGYSWSNFTYLDATASQYAKSGYSAGVVSINNVVYNSQARDASIVADSPFTFSGAYFTAAWNNGLHIEISGYRSGMLIGSDEIVVSAYAPMWYAPNWSGGVDRLAFHSYGGTGVAAYSGFGKHFAMDNLRVAPVPLPPAALLLAPGLIGIAVIRRRRIGKR
;
A
#
# COMPACT_ATOMS: atom_id res chain seq x y z
N MET A 1 -43.66 -25.55 4.65
CA MET A 1 -42.25 -25.95 4.85
C MET A 1 -41.40 -25.84 3.57
N LYS A 2 -41.83 -26.38 2.42
CA LYS A 2 -41.08 -26.36 1.15
C LYS A 2 -40.74 -24.94 0.64
N LYS A 3 -41.68 -23.97 0.70
CA LYS A 3 -41.46 -22.58 0.26
C LYS A 3 -40.40 -21.83 1.10
N LEU A 4 -40.25 -22.20 2.36
CA LEU A 4 -39.30 -21.56 3.27
C LEU A 4 -37.87 -22.07 3.06
N LEU A 5 -37.73 -23.36 2.71
CA LEU A 5 -36.46 -23.97 2.38
C LEU A 5 -35.90 -23.38 1.08
N VAL A 6 -36.75 -23.11 0.09
CA VAL A 6 -36.39 -22.50 -1.18
C VAL A 6 -35.90 -21.05 -0.97
N VAL A 7 -36.56 -20.24 -0.14
CA VAL A 7 -36.12 -18.87 0.17
C VAL A 7 -34.80 -18.87 0.90
N PHE A 8 -34.54 -19.85 1.79
CA PHE A 8 -33.26 -19.96 2.50
C PHE A 8 -32.12 -20.38 1.56
N LEU A 9 -32.36 -21.28 0.63
CA LEU A 9 -31.42 -21.70 -0.40
C LEU A 9 -31.10 -20.56 -1.36
N TRP A 10 -32.06 -19.72 -1.74
CA TRP A 10 -31.85 -18.56 -2.57
C TRP A 10 -31.06 -17.45 -1.84
N ALA A 11 -31.29 -17.22 -0.56
CA ALA A 11 -30.56 -16.27 0.25
C ALA A 11 -29.08 -16.71 0.45
N CYS A 12 -28.83 -18.00 0.65
CA CYS A 12 -27.48 -18.55 0.71
C CYS A 12 -26.76 -18.50 -0.65
N ALA A 13 -27.47 -18.74 -1.76
CA ALA A 13 -26.89 -18.65 -3.11
C ALA A 13 -26.53 -17.20 -3.50
N LEU A 14 -27.31 -16.21 -3.05
CA LEU A 14 -27.03 -14.80 -3.30
C LEU A 14 -25.80 -14.28 -2.51
N SER A 15 -25.53 -14.85 -1.33
CA SER A 15 -24.36 -14.46 -0.53
C SER A 15 -23.04 -15.05 -1.02
N LEU A 16 -23.07 -16.11 -1.82
CA LEU A 16 -21.88 -16.72 -2.42
C LEU A 16 -21.34 -15.97 -3.65
N GLY A 17 -22.10 -15.01 -4.19
CA GLY A 17 -21.75 -14.30 -5.43
C GLY A 17 -20.99 -12.99 -5.25
N LEU A 18 -20.80 -12.47 -4.03
CA LEU A 18 -20.14 -11.18 -3.77
C LEU A 18 -18.75 -11.34 -3.10
N SER A 19 -17.97 -12.29 -3.56
CA SER A 19 -16.52 -12.19 -3.31
C SER A 19 -15.97 -11.12 -4.23
N ALA A 20 -15.96 -9.87 -3.78
CA ALA A 20 -15.15 -8.84 -4.43
C ALA A 20 -13.70 -9.35 -4.40
N VAL A 21 -13.19 -9.74 -5.56
CA VAL A 21 -11.76 -9.97 -5.75
C VAL A 21 -11.14 -8.57 -5.61
N ALA A 22 -10.62 -8.27 -4.43
CA ALA A 22 -9.80 -7.09 -4.23
C ALA A 22 -8.54 -7.28 -5.08
N GLY A 23 -8.52 -6.68 -6.26
CA GLY A 23 -7.35 -6.69 -7.13
C GLY A 23 -6.19 -5.93 -6.49
N ALA A 24 -4.97 -6.31 -6.80
CA ALA A 24 -3.81 -5.50 -6.49
C ALA A 24 -3.94 -4.15 -7.24
N ALA A 25 -3.76 -3.05 -6.52
CA ALA A 25 -3.65 -1.72 -7.11
C ALA A 25 -2.16 -1.40 -7.29
N GLU A 26 -1.82 -0.82 -8.43
CA GLU A 26 -0.53 -0.20 -8.69
C GLU A 26 -0.73 1.31 -8.63
N LEU A 27 0.04 1.97 -7.78
CA LEU A 27 0.02 3.41 -7.61
C LEU A 27 1.26 3.97 -8.32
N ASP A 28 1.03 4.58 -9.46
CA ASP A 28 2.05 5.21 -10.32
C ASP A 28 2.18 6.72 -10.05
N PHE A 29 1.25 7.30 -9.27
CA PHE A 29 1.23 8.72 -8.90
C PHE A 29 1.06 9.70 -10.05
N ASP A 30 0.84 9.23 -11.27
CA ASP A 30 0.75 10.07 -12.47
C ASP A 30 -0.58 10.82 -12.62
N ASP A 31 -1.58 10.47 -11.81
CA ASP A 31 -2.83 11.19 -11.67
C ASP A 31 -2.72 12.48 -10.82
N LEU A 32 -1.57 12.68 -10.16
CA LEU A 32 -1.29 13.86 -9.36
C LEU A 32 -0.73 14.99 -10.22
N SER A 33 -1.27 16.20 -10.04
CA SER A 33 -0.82 17.39 -10.76
C SER A 33 -0.07 18.34 -9.84
N GLY A 34 1.07 18.86 -10.30
CA GLY A 34 1.91 19.78 -9.54
C GLY A 34 3.31 19.21 -9.29
N THR A 35 4.09 19.91 -8.49
CA THR A 35 5.46 19.51 -8.16
C THR A 35 5.82 19.96 -6.76
N LEU A 36 6.69 19.20 -6.08
CA LEU A 36 7.13 19.47 -4.69
C LEU A 36 5.96 19.64 -3.72
N THR A 37 4.89 18.89 -3.92
CA THR A 37 3.67 18.97 -3.12
C THR A 37 3.58 17.76 -2.21
N PRO A 38 3.26 17.93 -0.91
CA PRO A 38 2.98 16.81 -0.03
C PRO A 38 1.91 15.89 -0.64
N LEU A 39 2.10 14.59 -0.53
CA LEU A 39 1.10 13.64 -0.99
C LEU A 39 -0.21 13.87 -0.21
N PRO A 40 -1.36 14.02 -0.89
CA PRO A 40 -2.62 14.29 -0.20
C PRO A 40 -2.96 13.21 0.82
N ASP A 41 -3.44 13.62 2.00
CA ASP A 41 -3.96 12.65 2.97
C ASP A 41 -5.19 11.95 2.38
N GLY A 42 -5.26 10.64 2.56
CA GLY A 42 -6.31 9.80 1.96
C GLY A 42 -6.03 9.40 0.49
N TYR A 43 -4.90 9.78 -0.11
CA TYR A 43 -4.57 9.35 -1.47
C TYR A 43 -4.59 7.82 -1.59
N ALA A 44 -5.33 7.32 -2.56
CA ALA A 44 -5.56 5.88 -2.78
C ALA A 44 -6.10 5.12 -1.54
N GLY A 45 -6.71 5.82 -0.57
CA GLY A 45 -7.24 5.22 0.65
C GLY A 45 -6.22 5.02 1.77
N TYR A 46 -5.03 5.64 1.68
CA TYR A 46 -3.95 5.55 2.67
C TYR A 46 -3.64 6.90 3.29
N SER A 47 -3.22 6.90 4.56
CA SER A 47 -2.61 8.05 5.22
C SER A 47 -1.10 8.03 4.98
N TRP A 48 -0.60 9.12 4.42
CA TRP A 48 0.80 9.28 4.01
C TRP A 48 1.52 10.24 4.95
N SER A 49 2.64 9.83 5.50
CA SER A 49 3.46 10.67 6.35
C SER A 49 4.84 10.88 5.74
N ASN A 50 5.26 12.14 5.65
CA ASN A 50 6.54 12.57 5.09
C ASN A 50 6.80 12.12 3.64
N PHE A 51 5.75 11.99 2.84
CA PHE A 51 5.87 11.81 1.40
C PHE A 51 5.51 13.09 0.64
N THR A 52 6.28 13.39 -0.37
CA THR A 52 6.07 14.46 -1.34
C THR A 52 6.19 13.87 -2.73
N TYR A 53 5.40 14.35 -3.70
CA TYR A 53 5.53 13.94 -5.10
C TYR A 53 6.10 15.06 -5.96
N LEU A 54 6.69 14.68 -7.07
CA LEU A 54 7.20 15.61 -8.07
C LEU A 54 7.16 14.99 -9.47
N ASP A 55 7.02 15.84 -10.49
CA ASP A 55 7.27 15.47 -11.88
C ASP A 55 8.79 15.35 -12.08
N ALA A 56 9.29 14.13 -12.10
CA ALA A 56 10.71 13.84 -12.17
C ALA A 56 11.29 13.96 -13.60
N THR A 57 10.43 14.18 -14.61
CA THR A 57 10.84 14.43 -15.99
C THR A 57 11.19 15.91 -16.22
N ALA A 58 10.80 16.79 -15.29
CA ALA A 58 11.10 18.22 -15.37
C ALA A 58 12.62 18.46 -15.40
N SER A 59 13.05 19.40 -16.23
CA SER A 59 14.49 19.66 -16.52
C SER A 59 15.35 19.92 -15.29
N GLN A 60 14.78 20.47 -14.23
CA GLN A 60 15.46 20.73 -12.97
C GLN A 60 15.91 19.44 -12.25
N TYR A 61 15.29 18.29 -12.57
CA TYR A 61 15.61 16.97 -11.99
C TYR A 61 16.48 16.11 -12.91
N ALA A 62 16.83 16.56 -14.11
CA ALA A 62 17.61 15.80 -15.10
C ALA A 62 18.97 15.28 -14.54
N LYS A 63 19.52 15.94 -13.52
CA LYS A 63 20.72 15.48 -12.80
C LYS A 63 20.36 15.05 -11.39
N SER A 64 19.55 14.02 -11.28
CA SER A 64 19.14 13.45 -10.01
C SER A 64 18.68 12.01 -10.20
N GLY A 65 18.66 11.27 -9.11
CA GLY A 65 18.04 9.94 -9.09
C GLY A 65 16.51 9.97 -9.15
N TYR A 66 15.87 11.13 -8.98
CA TYR A 66 14.44 11.25 -9.24
C TYR A 66 14.13 10.95 -10.70
N SER A 67 14.83 11.61 -11.62
CA SER A 67 14.68 11.36 -13.06
C SER A 67 15.07 9.94 -13.45
N ALA A 68 16.11 9.38 -12.84
CA ALA A 68 16.52 8.00 -13.09
C ALA A 68 15.51 6.97 -12.53
N GLY A 69 14.69 7.37 -11.56
CA GLY A 69 13.76 6.52 -10.83
C GLY A 69 12.36 6.42 -11.43
N VAL A 70 12.04 7.22 -12.46
CA VAL A 70 10.76 7.15 -13.15
C VAL A 70 10.62 5.82 -13.87
N VAL A 71 9.61 5.06 -13.54
CA VAL A 71 9.23 3.79 -14.18
C VAL A 71 7.88 3.94 -14.89
N SER A 72 7.00 4.76 -14.33
CA SER A 72 5.71 5.12 -14.93
C SER A 72 5.86 6.20 -16.02
N ILE A 73 5.06 7.26 -16.01
CA ILE A 73 5.10 8.32 -17.04
C ILE A 73 5.99 9.49 -16.61
N ASN A 74 5.75 10.08 -15.42
CA ASN A 74 6.46 11.29 -14.99
C ASN A 74 6.61 11.46 -13.47
N ASN A 75 5.69 10.99 -12.65
CA ASN A 75 5.72 11.27 -11.23
C ASN A 75 6.48 10.22 -10.43
N VAL A 76 7.16 10.67 -9.41
CA VAL A 76 7.67 9.83 -8.33
C VAL A 76 7.29 10.44 -6.99
N VAL A 77 7.16 9.61 -5.96
CA VAL A 77 7.08 10.07 -4.57
C VAL A 77 8.43 9.90 -3.89
N TYR A 78 8.73 10.73 -2.90
CA TYR A 78 9.99 10.68 -2.17
C TYR A 78 9.79 11.06 -0.69
N ASN A 79 10.69 10.61 0.18
CA ASN A 79 10.65 10.96 1.59
C ASN A 79 11.08 12.41 1.82
N SER A 80 10.12 13.24 2.19
CA SER A 80 10.32 14.68 2.42
C SER A 80 11.45 14.95 3.41
N GLN A 81 12.35 15.86 3.06
CA GLN A 81 13.48 16.26 3.90
C GLN A 81 14.38 15.10 4.35
N ALA A 82 14.39 13.99 3.62
CA ALA A 82 15.11 12.76 3.96
C ALA A 82 14.74 12.21 5.36
N ARG A 83 13.51 12.45 5.80
CA ARG A 83 12.97 11.93 7.06
C ARG A 83 12.39 10.54 6.86
N ASP A 84 12.18 9.85 7.97
CA ASP A 84 11.40 8.62 7.99
C ASP A 84 10.00 8.90 7.45
N ALA A 85 9.53 8.01 6.60
CA ALA A 85 8.23 8.11 5.95
C ALA A 85 7.37 6.89 6.28
N SER A 86 6.06 7.02 6.20
CA SER A 86 5.17 5.89 6.44
C SER A 86 3.86 5.97 5.67
N ILE A 87 3.30 4.79 5.39
CA ILE A 87 2.00 4.57 4.79
C ILE A 87 1.16 3.81 5.80
N VAL A 88 -0.03 4.31 6.13
CA VAL A 88 -0.94 3.71 7.11
C VAL A 88 -2.31 3.50 6.49
N ALA A 89 -2.97 2.40 6.82
CA ALA A 89 -4.35 2.11 6.42
C ALA A 89 -5.19 1.68 7.63
N ASP A 90 -6.49 1.98 7.59
CA ASP A 90 -7.45 1.55 8.62
C ASP A 90 -7.69 0.04 8.60
N SER A 91 -7.45 -0.60 7.47
CA SER A 91 -7.56 -2.06 7.30
C SER A 91 -6.26 -2.63 6.76
N PRO A 92 -5.91 -3.86 7.14
CA PRO A 92 -4.69 -4.47 6.65
C PRO A 92 -4.65 -4.58 5.12
N PHE A 93 -3.49 -4.35 4.55
CA PHE A 93 -3.20 -4.50 3.13
C PHE A 93 -1.93 -5.35 2.92
N THR A 94 -1.82 -5.95 1.75
CA THR A 94 -0.60 -6.65 1.33
C THR A 94 0.26 -5.66 0.56
N PHE A 95 1.52 -5.53 0.94
CA PHE A 95 2.54 -4.85 0.15
C PHE A 95 3.22 -5.88 -0.76
N SER A 96 3.12 -5.69 -2.06
CA SER A 96 3.69 -6.61 -3.06
C SER A 96 5.00 -6.10 -3.65
N GLY A 97 5.34 -4.84 -3.43
CA GLY A 97 6.61 -4.24 -3.86
C GLY A 97 6.44 -2.84 -4.43
N ALA A 98 7.59 -2.23 -4.76
CA ALA A 98 7.70 -0.95 -5.44
C ALA A 98 9.07 -0.82 -6.11
N TYR A 99 9.22 0.15 -7.01
CA TYR A 99 10.54 0.56 -7.49
C TYR A 99 11.13 1.62 -6.56
N PHE A 100 12.42 1.49 -6.27
CA PHE A 100 13.18 2.44 -5.43
C PHE A 100 14.44 2.90 -6.13
N THR A 101 14.79 4.18 -5.93
CA THR A 101 15.99 4.81 -6.48
C THR A 101 16.51 5.80 -5.45
N ALA A 102 17.83 5.91 -5.29
CA ALA A 102 18.41 6.96 -4.47
C ALA A 102 18.38 8.29 -5.23
N ALA A 103 17.87 9.36 -4.62
CA ALA A 103 17.75 10.65 -5.30
C ALA A 103 19.11 11.35 -5.50
N TRP A 104 20.00 11.29 -4.50
CA TRP A 104 21.26 12.05 -4.46
C TRP A 104 22.48 11.23 -4.09
N ASN A 105 22.29 10.24 -3.20
CA ASN A 105 23.39 9.43 -2.65
C ASN A 105 23.38 8.05 -3.27
N ASN A 106 24.35 7.73 -4.11
CA ASN A 106 24.45 6.36 -4.65
C ASN A 106 24.84 5.37 -3.55
N GLY A 107 24.24 4.18 -3.58
CA GLY A 107 24.38 3.19 -2.50
C GLY A 107 23.62 3.58 -1.22
N LEU A 108 22.47 4.25 -1.37
CA LEU A 108 21.60 4.60 -0.27
C LEU A 108 20.96 3.33 0.31
N HIS A 109 20.98 3.19 1.63
CA HIS A 109 20.28 2.15 2.34
C HIS A 109 18.86 2.59 2.65
N ILE A 110 17.89 1.70 2.47
CA ILE A 110 16.50 1.90 2.86
C ILE A 110 16.06 0.68 3.66
N GLU A 111 15.74 0.89 4.93
CA GLU A 111 15.06 -0.10 5.77
C GLU A 111 13.55 0.05 5.54
N ILE A 112 12.89 -1.06 5.19
CA ILE A 112 11.46 -1.14 4.91
C ILE A 112 10.84 -2.10 5.91
N SER A 113 9.98 -1.61 6.79
CA SER A 113 9.38 -2.37 7.88
C SER A 113 7.87 -2.39 7.76
N GLY A 114 7.27 -3.58 7.86
CA GLY A 114 5.82 -3.79 7.88
C GLY A 114 5.33 -4.09 9.29
N TYR A 115 4.26 -3.41 9.70
CA TYR A 115 3.63 -3.58 11.01
C TYR A 115 2.16 -3.95 10.86
N ARG A 116 1.63 -4.67 11.86
CA ARG A 116 0.21 -4.94 12.01
C ARG A 116 -0.19 -4.80 13.47
N SER A 117 -1.14 -3.91 13.75
CA SER A 117 -1.58 -3.59 15.12
C SER A 117 -0.40 -3.24 16.05
N GLY A 118 0.58 -2.51 15.52
CA GLY A 118 1.80 -2.10 16.22
C GLY A 118 2.90 -3.16 16.32
N MET A 119 2.64 -4.41 15.95
CA MET A 119 3.64 -5.49 15.95
C MET A 119 4.38 -5.53 14.62
N LEU A 120 5.71 -5.70 14.67
CA LEU A 120 6.55 -5.90 13.49
C LEU A 120 6.21 -7.27 12.85
N ILE A 121 5.85 -7.25 11.57
CA ILE A 121 5.60 -8.44 10.75
C ILE A 121 6.87 -8.86 10.03
N GLY A 122 7.63 -7.88 9.53
CA GLY A 122 8.92 -8.10 8.90
C GLY A 122 9.62 -6.80 8.58
N SER A 123 10.92 -6.88 8.37
CA SER A 123 11.78 -5.76 7.98
C SER A 123 12.88 -6.28 7.06
N ASP A 124 13.10 -5.55 5.99
CA ASP A 124 14.18 -5.81 5.03
C ASP A 124 14.98 -4.52 4.82
N GLU A 125 16.26 -4.65 4.53
CA GLU A 125 17.12 -3.57 4.09
C GLU A 125 17.49 -3.78 2.63
N ILE A 126 17.37 -2.70 1.85
CA ILE A 126 17.80 -2.66 0.45
C ILE A 126 18.83 -1.56 0.24
N VAL A 127 19.72 -1.77 -0.74
CA VAL A 127 20.70 -0.76 -1.16
C VAL A 127 20.38 -0.35 -2.58
N VAL A 128 20.09 0.94 -2.78
CA VAL A 128 19.61 1.46 -4.06
C VAL A 128 20.63 2.36 -4.75
N SER A 129 20.63 2.28 -6.09
CA SER A 129 21.45 3.12 -6.95
C SER A 129 20.78 4.48 -7.16
N ALA A 130 21.60 5.51 -7.43
CA ALA A 130 21.13 6.81 -7.90
C ALA A 130 20.98 6.88 -9.43
N TYR A 131 21.30 5.80 -10.15
CA TYR A 131 21.37 5.79 -11.61
C TYR A 131 20.32 4.94 -12.29
N ALA A 132 19.65 4.06 -11.53
CA ALA A 132 18.60 3.18 -12.05
C ALA A 132 17.65 2.74 -10.94
N PRO A 133 16.36 2.56 -11.26
CA PRO A 133 15.38 2.03 -10.33
C PRO A 133 15.63 0.55 -10.07
N MET A 134 15.34 0.10 -8.85
CA MET A 134 15.39 -1.29 -8.45
C MET A 134 14.00 -1.72 -7.96
N TRP A 135 13.48 -2.81 -8.51
CA TRP A 135 12.29 -3.44 -7.97
C TRP A 135 12.61 -4.14 -6.64
N TYR A 136 11.82 -3.87 -5.64
CA TYR A 136 11.85 -4.58 -4.37
C TYR A 136 10.49 -5.20 -4.08
N ALA A 137 10.49 -6.46 -3.66
CA ALA A 137 9.35 -7.16 -3.10
C ALA A 137 9.75 -7.74 -1.74
N PRO A 138 8.90 -7.62 -0.70
CA PRO A 138 9.25 -8.08 0.64
C PRO A 138 9.40 -9.61 0.70
N ASN A 139 10.30 -10.10 1.54
CA ASN A 139 10.45 -11.52 1.86
C ASN A 139 9.46 -12.01 2.93
N TRP A 140 8.82 -11.08 3.63
CA TRP A 140 7.83 -11.40 4.64
C TRP A 140 6.42 -11.45 4.05
N SER A 141 5.57 -12.30 4.63
CA SER A 141 4.19 -12.50 4.20
C SER A 141 3.21 -12.06 5.30
N GLY A 142 2.01 -11.72 4.89
CA GLY A 142 0.95 -11.28 5.78
C GLY A 142 0.53 -9.84 5.50
N GLY A 143 -0.68 -9.50 5.91
CA GLY A 143 -1.18 -8.14 5.78
C GLY A 143 -0.57 -7.23 6.83
N VAL A 144 -0.26 -6.01 6.43
CA VAL A 144 0.24 -4.93 7.29
C VAL A 144 -0.79 -3.80 7.32
N ASP A 145 -0.84 -3.03 8.39
CA ASP A 145 -1.62 -1.79 8.47
C ASP A 145 -0.71 -0.55 8.42
N ARG A 146 0.61 -0.75 8.54
CA ARG A 146 1.60 0.30 8.39
C ARG A 146 2.86 -0.21 7.70
N LEU A 147 3.36 0.54 6.71
CA LEU A 147 4.72 0.46 6.19
C LEU A 147 5.52 1.66 6.72
N ALA A 148 6.75 1.43 7.13
CA ALA A 148 7.69 2.47 7.53
C ALA A 148 8.97 2.35 6.70
N PHE A 149 9.54 3.50 6.35
CA PHE A 149 10.74 3.63 5.53
C PHE A 149 11.74 4.51 6.24
N HIS A 150 12.94 4.01 6.46
CA HIS A 150 14.08 4.73 7.01
C HIS A 150 15.25 4.69 6.03
N SER A 151 15.78 5.84 5.67
CA SER A 151 16.88 5.92 4.69
C SER A 151 18.15 6.51 5.29
N TYR A 152 19.30 5.90 4.98
CA TYR A 152 20.59 6.32 5.54
C TYR A 152 21.77 5.93 4.64
N GLY A 153 22.95 6.47 4.94
CA GLY A 153 24.17 6.13 4.23
C GLY A 153 24.23 6.69 2.81
N GLY A 154 24.87 5.92 1.95
CA GLY A 154 25.16 6.31 0.57
C GLY A 154 26.23 7.39 0.44
N THR A 155 26.72 7.59 -0.78
CA THR A 155 27.72 8.62 -1.11
C THR A 155 27.13 9.58 -2.13
N GLY A 156 27.21 10.87 -1.86
CA GLY A 156 26.72 11.93 -2.74
C GLY A 156 27.29 11.80 -4.15
N VAL A 157 26.45 11.91 -5.17
CA VAL A 157 26.86 11.89 -6.57
C VAL A 157 27.31 13.27 -6.96
N ALA A 158 28.60 13.45 -7.26
CA ALA A 158 29.21 14.76 -7.56
C ALA A 158 28.59 15.47 -8.78
N ALA A 159 28.02 14.72 -9.73
CA ALA A 159 27.37 15.26 -10.91
C ALA A 159 25.93 15.74 -10.66
N TYR A 160 25.34 15.42 -9.50
CA TYR A 160 23.98 15.80 -9.16
C TYR A 160 23.93 17.13 -8.44
N SER A 161 22.80 17.85 -8.61
CA SER A 161 22.65 19.21 -8.08
C SER A 161 22.12 19.28 -6.64
N GLY A 162 21.73 18.15 -6.07
CA GLY A 162 21.18 18.07 -4.72
C GLY A 162 21.99 17.18 -3.78
N PHE A 163 21.50 17.05 -2.57
CA PHE A 163 22.14 16.27 -1.52
C PHE A 163 21.10 15.67 -0.58
N GLY A 164 21.52 14.72 0.24
CA GLY A 164 20.69 14.11 1.27
C GLY A 164 20.32 12.66 0.98
N LYS A 165 19.67 12.06 1.95
CA LYS A 165 19.31 10.63 1.99
C LYS A 165 17.88 10.40 1.47
N HIS A 166 17.50 11.12 0.42
CA HIS A 166 16.20 10.94 -0.19
C HIS A 166 16.19 9.70 -1.08
N PHE A 167 15.11 8.92 -0.99
CA PHE A 167 14.80 7.91 -1.99
C PHE A 167 13.58 8.35 -2.81
N ALA A 168 13.53 7.95 -4.07
CA ALA A 168 12.33 8.00 -4.90
C ALA A 168 11.66 6.63 -4.90
N MET A 169 10.33 6.61 -4.93
CA MET A 169 9.50 5.41 -5.06
C MET A 169 8.49 5.60 -6.18
N ASP A 170 8.30 4.56 -7.01
CA ASP A 170 7.36 4.53 -8.11
C ASP A 170 6.70 3.15 -8.22
N ASN A 171 5.52 3.09 -8.85
CA ASN A 171 4.76 1.85 -9.10
C ASN A 171 4.59 1.00 -7.83
N LEU A 172 4.06 1.62 -6.77
CA LEU A 172 3.77 0.93 -5.51
C LEU A 172 2.61 -0.06 -5.69
N ARG A 173 2.86 -1.35 -5.45
CA ARG A 173 1.84 -2.41 -5.54
C ARG A 173 1.33 -2.80 -4.17
N VAL A 174 0.05 -2.57 -3.97
CA VAL A 174 -0.66 -2.88 -2.73
C VAL A 174 -2.00 -3.56 -3.05
N ALA A 175 -2.48 -4.40 -2.14
CA ALA A 175 -3.78 -5.04 -2.25
C ALA A 175 -4.46 -5.11 -0.88
N PRO A 176 -5.77 -4.85 -0.77
CA PRO A 176 -6.51 -5.13 0.45
C PRO A 176 -6.40 -6.62 0.81
N VAL A 177 -6.26 -6.92 2.11
CA VAL A 177 -6.32 -8.32 2.56
C VAL A 177 -7.76 -8.80 2.47
N PRO A 178 -8.08 -9.88 1.71
CA PRO A 178 -9.43 -10.40 1.64
C PRO A 178 -9.96 -10.79 3.01
N LEU A 179 -11.19 -10.37 3.33
CA LEU A 179 -11.84 -10.82 4.57
C LEU A 179 -12.03 -12.34 4.54
N PRO A 180 -11.75 -13.04 5.65
CA PRO A 180 -12.02 -14.48 5.73
C PRO A 180 -13.47 -14.78 5.34
N PRO A 181 -13.73 -15.81 4.52
CA PRO A 181 -15.10 -16.18 4.14
C PRO A 181 -16.02 -16.42 5.33
N ALA A 182 -15.47 -16.84 6.48
CA ALA A 182 -16.20 -17.01 7.73
C ALA A 182 -16.84 -15.70 8.24
N ALA A 183 -16.21 -14.55 8.02
CA ALA A 183 -16.77 -13.25 8.42
C ALA A 183 -18.02 -12.91 7.59
N LEU A 184 -18.05 -13.28 6.32
CA LEU A 184 -19.21 -13.09 5.43
C LEU A 184 -20.38 -14.01 5.80
N LEU A 185 -20.13 -15.17 6.40
CA LEU A 185 -21.14 -16.12 6.84
C LEU A 185 -21.70 -15.80 8.22
N LEU A 186 -21.03 -14.96 9.01
CA LEU A 186 -21.46 -14.64 10.37
C LEU A 186 -22.80 -13.89 10.39
N ALA A 187 -22.98 -12.88 9.53
CA ALA A 187 -24.20 -12.08 9.49
C ALA A 187 -25.44 -12.91 9.10
N PRO A 188 -25.46 -13.69 8.00
CA PRO A 188 -26.60 -14.56 7.68
C PRO A 188 -26.79 -15.67 8.71
N GLY A 189 -25.73 -16.18 9.35
CA GLY A 189 -25.80 -17.14 10.44
C GLY A 189 -26.55 -16.59 11.68
N LEU A 190 -26.21 -15.38 12.10
CA LEU A 190 -26.89 -14.70 13.23
C LEU A 190 -28.37 -14.39 12.92
N ILE A 191 -28.66 -13.94 11.69
CA ILE A 191 -30.03 -13.71 11.24
C ILE A 191 -30.85 -15.04 11.29
N GLY A 192 -30.26 -16.14 10.81
CA GLY A 192 -30.87 -17.46 10.86
C GLY A 192 -31.23 -17.90 12.28
N ILE A 193 -30.31 -17.74 13.24
CA ILE A 193 -30.52 -18.03 14.65
C ILE A 193 -31.63 -17.15 15.25
N ALA A 194 -31.63 -15.84 14.97
CA ALA A 194 -32.65 -14.92 15.45
C ALA A 194 -34.06 -15.28 14.96
N VAL A 195 -34.20 -15.69 13.69
CA VAL A 195 -35.47 -16.14 13.10
C VAL A 195 -35.96 -17.42 13.75
N ILE A 196 -35.09 -18.39 14.01
CA ILE A 196 -35.42 -19.64 14.65
C ILE A 196 -35.90 -19.40 16.10
N ARG A 197 -35.19 -18.54 16.85
CA ARG A 197 -35.53 -18.17 18.22
C ARG A 197 -36.92 -17.51 18.31
N ARG A 198 -37.21 -16.56 17.41
CA ARG A 198 -38.49 -15.85 17.36
C ARG A 198 -39.71 -16.80 17.13
N ARG A 199 -39.51 -17.84 16.32
CA ARG A 199 -40.53 -18.84 16.04
C ARG A 199 -40.81 -19.78 17.21
N ARG A 200 -39.85 -20.04 18.09
CA ARG A 200 -40.05 -20.88 19.30
C ARG A 200 -40.81 -20.12 20.39
N ILE A 201 -40.63 -18.80 20.49
CA ILE A 201 -41.32 -17.97 21.49
C ILE A 201 -42.78 -17.73 21.11
N GLY A 202 -43.13 -17.65 19.84
CA GLY A 202 -44.51 -17.43 19.37
C GLY A 202 -45.41 -18.69 19.31
N LYS A 203 -44.93 -19.83 19.80
CA LYS A 203 -45.68 -21.10 19.87
C LYS A 203 -45.99 -21.53 21.31
N ARG A 204 -45.81 -20.67 22.31
CA ARG A 204 -46.24 -20.85 23.68
C ARG A 204 -47.46 -19.91 23.97
#